data_95f4fa622d7544ed00dc14f9f1017f4e
#
_entry.id   95f4fa622d7544ed00dc14f9f1017f4e
#
_cell.length_a   1.000
_cell.length_b   1.000
_cell.length_c   1.000
_cell.angle_alpha   90.00
_cell.angle_beta   90.00
_cell.angle_gamma   90.00
#
_symmetry.space_group_name_H-M   'P 1'
#
loop_
_entity.id
_entity.type
_entity.pdbx_description
1 polymer ?
#
loop_
_entity_poly.entity_id
_entity_poly.type
_entity_poly.pdbx_seq_one_letter_code
_entity_poly.pdbx_strand_id
1 'polypeptide(L)'
;MSLADAHVHLSDAAFCEDVDDVMVRARDSGVSLVVNVTTTKNELDTSFAYAERFSYMRFCHVAGTPPQDAQNVIEDDFRYFRDVAHTGKLSAIGEVGLDYYFADTEITRERQKEVLCRYLSLALECALPLVIHCRAAFSDFFSILDQYYHHDSRSCPGMLHCFTGTLDEAKELLSRGWFISISGIVTFKNAQDLRDLVAEIPPDHLLIETDAPFLAPTPWRGKKNEPAYIIHTIETIATIYGISIKDLKDIAYTNILRFLHKTKN
;
A
#
# COMPACT_ATOMS: atom_id res chain seq x y z
N MET A 1 8.14 14.53 -15.61
CA MET A 1 7.20 13.42 -15.42
C MET A 1 7.30 12.99 -14.00
N SER A 2 6.17 12.99 -13.33
CA SER A 2 6.12 12.70 -11.89
C SER A 2 6.03 11.21 -11.64
N LEU A 3 6.78 10.71 -10.67
CA LEU A 3 6.64 9.38 -10.11
C LEU A 3 5.78 9.44 -8.85
N ALA A 4 5.06 8.37 -8.57
CA ALA A 4 4.34 8.20 -7.33
C ALA A 4 4.69 6.85 -6.71
N ASP A 5 4.90 6.82 -5.40
CA ASP A 5 5.10 5.62 -4.61
C ASP A 5 3.81 5.28 -3.88
N ALA A 6 3.20 4.15 -4.23
CA ALA A 6 1.88 3.78 -3.73
C ALA A 6 1.88 3.24 -2.29
N HIS A 7 3.04 2.88 -1.75
CA HIS A 7 3.17 2.38 -0.38
C HIS A 7 4.61 2.51 0.12
N VAL A 8 4.80 3.32 1.15
CA VAL A 8 6.11 3.54 1.77
C VAL A 8 5.95 3.86 3.26
N HIS A 9 6.90 3.47 4.11
CA HIS A 9 6.93 3.75 5.55
C HIS A 9 8.01 4.78 5.90
N LEU A 10 7.89 6.02 5.38
CA LEU A 10 8.91 7.07 5.61
C LEU A 10 9.04 7.47 7.08
N SER A 11 8.01 7.20 7.89
CA SER A 11 8.02 7.48 9.34
C SER A 11 8.64 6.34 10.16
N ASP A 12 9.06 5.24 9.52
CA ASP A 12 9.78 4.14 10.18
C ASP A 12 11.13 4.61 10.75
N ALA A 13 11.51 4.03 11.88
CA ALA A 13 12.76 4.33 12.57
C ALA A 13 14.02 4.17 11.69
N ALA A 14 13.96 3.32 10.65
CA ALA A 14 15.04 3.13 9.70
C ALA A 14 15.41 4.41 8.91
N PHE A 15 14.51 5.40 8.87
CA PHE A 15 14.75 6.67 8.17
C PHE A 15 15.07 7.86 9.09
N CYS A 16 14.99 7.70 10.42
CA CYS A 16 15.08 8.81 11.35
C CYS A 16 16.40 9.62 11.24
N GLU A 17 17.50 8.97 10.86
CA GLU A 17 18.81 9.59 10.77
C GLU A 17 19.11 10.23 9.41
N ASP A 18 18.44 9.80 8.33
CA ASP A 18 18.79 10.20 6.96
C ASP A 18 17.60 10.57 6.07
N VAL A 19 16.42 10.81 6.65
CA VAL A 19 15.20 11.11 5.88
C VAL A 19 15.36 12.31 4.93
N ASP A 20 16.16 13.32 5.30
CA ASP A 20 16.42 14.48 4.42
C ASP A 20 17.10 14.07 3.14
N ASP A 21 18.17 13.28 3.26
CA ASP A 21 18.92 12.78 2.12
C ASP A 21 18.07 11.83 1.26
N VAL A 22 17.25 10.98 1.90
CA VAL A 22 16.29 10.09 1.22
C VAL A 22 15.29 10.91 0.41
N MET A 23 14.72 11.96 0.99
CA MET A 23 13.74 12.80 0.30
C MET A 23 14.35 13.65 -0.82
N VAL A 24 15.60 14.06 -0.69
CA VAL A 24 16.35 14.72 -1.78
C VAL A 24 16.54 13.73 -2.94
N ARG A 25 17.00 12.51 -2.68
CA ARG A 25 17.15 11.47 -3.72
C ARG A 25 15.82 11.10 -4.38
N ALA A 26 14.74 10.99 -3.60
CA ALA A 26 13.40 10.74 -4.12
C ALA A 26 12.97 11.84 -5.11
N ARG A 27 13.09 13.11 -4.72
CA ARG A 27 12.81 14.26 -5.59
C ARG A 27 13.65 14.24 -6.87
N ASP A 28 14.95 14.03 -6.74
CA ASP A 28 15.89 14.06 -7.86
C ASP A 28 15.65 12.90 -8.83
N SER A 29 15.09 11.79 -8.35
CA SER A 29 14.59 10.66 -9.18
C SER A 29 13.23 10.93 -9.82
N GLY A 30 12.57 12.05 -9.47
CA GLY A 30 11.29 12.45 -10.03
C GLY A 30 10.06 11.99 -9.24
N VAL A 31 10.24 11.44 -8.03
CA VAL A 31 9.11 11.13 -7.13
C VAL A 31 8.50 12.45 -6.64
N SER A 32 7.20 12.61 -6.80
CA SER A 32 6.46 13.82 -6.43
C SER A 32 5.24 13.55 -5.54
N LEU A 33 4.89 12.26 -5.38
CA LEU A 33 3.80 11.81 -4.52
C LEU A 33 4.23 10.54 -3.79
N VAL A 34 3.94 10.48 -2.51
CA VAL A 34 4.13 9.28 -1.68
C VAL A 34 2.86 8.99 -0.87
N VAL A 35 2.46 7.72 -0.87
CA VAL A 35 1.45 7.21 0.05
C VAL A 35 2.19 6.71 1.27
N ASN A 36 2.27 7.58 2.31
CA ASN A 36 3.01 7.27 3.53
C ASN A 36 2.13 6.52 4.51
N VAL A 37 2.47 5.27 4.74
CA VAL A 37 1.75 4.33 5.61
C VAL A 37 2.34 4.37 7.00
N THR A 38 1.48 4.45 8.02
CA THR A 38 1.85 4.60 9.42
C THR A 38 1.08 3.63 10.29
N THR A 39 1.75 3.04 11.27
CA THR A 39 1.21 1.97 12.11
C THR A 39 1.03 2.39 13.57
N THR A 40 1.61 3.54 13.94
CA THR A 40 1.49 4.15 15.27
C THR A 40 1.10 5.61 15.20
N LYS A 41 0.54 6.14 16.28
CA LYS A 41 0.25 7.57 16.42
C LYS A 41 1.50 8.42 16.15
N ASN A 42 2.64 8.04 16.72
CA ASN A 42 3.89 8.82 16.58
C ASN A 42 4.35 8.86 15.12
N GLU A 43 4.21 7.77 14.36
CA GLU A 43 4.52 7.74 12.94
C GLU A 43 3.58 8.65 12.14
N LEU A 44 2.28 8.68 12.48
CA LEU A 44 1.33 9.54 11.79
C LEU A 44 1.61 11.03 12.07
N ASP A 45 1.94 11.39 13.31
CA ASP A 45 2.36 12.76 13.66
C ASP A 45 3.66 13.15 12.92
N THR A 46 4.60 12.20 12.80
CA THR A 46 5.84 12.37 12.00
C THR A 46 5.51 12.54 10.51
N SER A 47 4.56 11.78 9.98
CA SER A 47 4.12 11.89 8.59
C SER A 47 3.55 13.29 8.29
N PHE A 48 2.77 13.87 9.19
CA PHE A 48 2.28 15.23 9.04
C PHE A 48 3.42 16.25 9.08
N ALA A 49 4.37 16.09 10.00
CA ALA A 49 5.54 16.97 10.06
C ALA A 49 6.41 16.88 8.78
N TYR A 50 6.55 15.69 8.20
CA TYR A 50 7.26 15.51 6.93
C TYR A 50 6.54 16.18 5.76
N ALA A 51 5.21 16.13 5.71
CA ALA A 51 4.44 16.82 4.67
C ALA A 51 4.63 18.34 4.71
N GLU A 52 4.75 18.93 5.90
CA GLU A 52 5.07 20.36 6.08
C GLU A 52 6.53 20.65 5.69
N ARG A 53 7.47 19.81 6.14
CA ARG A 53 8.90 19.97 5.91
C ARG A 53 9.31 19.83 4.45
N PHE A 54 8.74 18.84 3.75
CA PHE A 54 9.04 18.51 2.36
C PHE A 54 7.92 18.95 1.42
N SER A 55 7.55 20.21 1.47
CA SER A 55 6.42 20.80 0.73
C SER A 55 6.49 20.67 -0.79
N TYR A 56 7.64 20.27 -1.35
CA TYR A 56 7.81 19.91 -2.76
C TYR A 56 7.30 18.50 -3.12
N MET A 57 6.94 17.70 -2.11
CA MET A 57 6.42 16.34 -2.24
C MET A 57 4.97 16.30 -1.75
N ARG A 58 4.09 15.65 -2.50
CA ARG A 58 2.73 15.40 -2.03
C ARG A 58 2.72 14.16 -1.13
N PHE A 59 2.36 14.34 0.14
CA PHE A 59 2.11 13.24 1.07
C PHE A 59 0.63 12.87 1.09
N CYS A 60 0.33 11.59 0.96
CA CYS A 60 -0.98 11.00 1.19
C CYS A 60 -0.86 10.12 2.43
N HIS A 61 -1.54 10.51 3.52
CA HIS A 61 -1.40 9.84 4.81
C HIS A 61 -2.34 8.66 4.92
N VAL A 62 -1.80 7.53 5.35
CA VAL A 62 -2.52 6.27 5.59
C VAL A 62 -2.18 5.79 6.99
N ALA A 63 -3.18 5.32 7.73
CA ALA A 63 -2.97 4.84 9.09
C ALA A 63 -3.83 3.59 9.38
N GLY A 64 -3.21 2.59 10.02
CA GLY A 64 -3.85 1.33 10.40
C GLY A 64 -2.97 0.48 11.28
N THR A 65 -3.48 -0.69 11.66
CA THR A 65 -2.74 -1.71 12.40
C THR A 65 -2.50 -2.91 11.49
N PRO A 66 -1.27 -3.18 11.08
CA PRO A 66 -0.96 -4.32 10.20
C PRO A 66 -1.21 -5.65 10.93
N PRO A 67 -1.44 -6.75 10.19
CA PRO A 67 -1.79 -8.04 10.79
C PRO A 67 -0.72 -8.58 11.76
N GLN A 68 0.55 -8.24 11.56
CA GLN A 68 1.64 -8.64 12.46
C GLN A 68 1.47 -8.08 13.87
N ASP A 69 0.84 -6.89 14.00
CA ASP A 69 0.62 -6.19 15.26
C ASP A 69 -0.77 -6.44 15.86
N ALA A 70 -1.60 -7.26 15.20
CA ALA A 70 -2.98 -7.51 15.62
C ALA A 70 -3.11 -8.06 17.06
N GLN A 71 -2.11 -8.79 17.56
CA GLN A 71 -2.09 -9.30 18.94
C GLN A 71 -1.88 -8.19 19.99
N ASN A 72 -1.22 -7.10 19.58
CA ASN A 72 -0.79 -6.04 20.47
C ASN A 72 -1.39 -4.69 20.08
N VAL A 73 -2.65 -4.69 19.59
CA VAL A 73 -3.34 -3.44 19.21
C VAL A 73 -3.34 -2.46 20.36
N ILE A 74 -2.77 -1.28 20.11
CA ILE A 74 -2.81 -0.18 21.06
C ILE A 74 -4.11 0.61 20.81
N GLU A 75 -5.02 0.56 21.77
CA GLU A 75 -6.34 1.20 21.66
C GLU A 75 -6.24 2.72 21.48
N ASP A 76 -5.21 3.34 22.02
CA ASP A 76 -4.97 4.78 21.84
C ASP A 76 -4.59 5.13 20.41
N ASP A 77 -3.81 4.27 19.73
CA ASP A 77 -3.48 4.44 18.31
C ASP A 77 -4.73 4.31 17.44
N PHE A 78 -5.55 3.28 17.68
CA PHE A 78 -6.81 3.13 16.94
C PHE A 78 -7.75 4.34 17.13
N ARG A 79 -7.91 4.80 18.37
CA ARG A 79 -8.73 5.99 18.65
C ARG A 79 -8.20 7.22 17.93
N TYR A 80 -6.90 7.41 17.96
CA TYR A 80 -6.24 8.52 17.26
C TYR A 80 -6.45 8.44 15.74
N PHE A 81 -6.24 7.29 15.13
CA PHE A 81 -6.47 7.08 13.69
C PHE A 81 -7.91 7.35 13.29
N ARG A 82 -8.87 6.85 14.08
CA ARG A 82 -10.29 7.12 13.88
C ARG A 82 -10.60 8.61 13.93
N ASP A 83 -10.11 9.31 14.94
CA ASP A 83 -10.37 10.73 15.12
C ASP A 83 -9.75 11.55 13.96
N VAL A 84 -8.54 11.21 13.53
CA VAL A 84 -7.89 11.83 12.36
C VAL A 84 -8.63 11.51 11.06
N ALA A 85 -9.12 10.27 10.87
CA ALA A 85 -9.91 9.88 9.70
C ALA A 85 -11.17 10.75 9.55
N HIS A 86 -11.88 11.00 10.65
CA HIS A 86 -13.06 11.87 10.65
C HIS A 86 -12.74 13.36 10.34
N THR A 87 -11.51 13.82 10.52
CA THR A 87 -11.09 15.16 10.09
C THR A 87 -10.86 15.28 8.58
N GLY A 88 -10.85 14.16 7.85
CA GLY A 88 -10.51 14.11 6.42
C GLY A 88 -9.02 14.24 6.10
N LYS A 89 -8.14 14.12 7.09
CA LYS A 89 -6.68 14.19 6.90
C LYS A 89 -6.06 12.88 6.41
N LEU A 90 -6.74 11.74 6.57
CA LEU A 90 -6.31 10.48 5.97
C LEU A 90 -6.79 10.36 4.54
N SER A 91 -5.94 9.82 3.68
CA SER A 91 -6.22 9.51 2.28
C SER A 91 -6.78 8.09 2.09
N ALA A 92 -6.43 7.17 2.99
CA ALA A 92 -6.90 5.79 3.03
C ALA A 92 -6.77 5.24 4.47
N ILE A 93 -7.43 4.11 4.73
CA ILE A 93 -7.29 3.33 5.97
C ILE A 93 -6.38 2.13 5.69
N GLY A 94 -5.37 1.94 6.48
CA GLY A 94 -4.38 0.85 6.36
C GLY A 94 -2.99 1.28 6.90
N GLU A 95 -2.03 0.42 6.88
CA GLU A 95 -2.08 -0.96 6.42
C GLU A 95 -2.90 -1.81 7.42
N VAL A 96 -3.78 -2.62 6.91
CA VAL A 96 -4.57 -3.59 7.69
C VAL A 96 -4.73 -4.87 6.88
N GLY A 97 -5.12 -5.98 7.50
CA GLY A 97 -5.33 -7.19 6.72
C GLY A 97 -5.07 -8.49 7.45
N LEU A 98 -4.66 -9.50 6.68
CA LEU A 98 -4.44 -10.87 7.17
C LEU A 98 -3.07 -11.39 6.69
N ASP A 99 -2.31 -12.01 7.59
CA ASP A 99 -1.06 -12.69 7.26
C ASP A 99 -0.99 -14.05 7.98
N TYR A 100 -1.36 -15.11 7.27
CA TYR A 100 -1.34 -16.47 7.82
C TYR A 100 0.00 -17.17 7.67
N TYR A 101 0.97 -16.53 7.03
CA TYR A 101 2.35 -17.03 7.02
C TYR A 101 2.99 -16.92 8.41
N PHE A 102 2.64 -15.87 9.16
CA PHE A 102 3.12 -15.63 10.54
C PHE A 102 2.10 -16.00 11.62
N ALA A 103 0.79 -16.08 11.28
CA ALA A 103 -0.25 -16.48 12.21
C ALA A 103 -0.39 -18.01 12.22
N ASP A 104 0.33 -18.65 13.11
CA ASP A 104 0.44 -20.11 13.21
C ASP A 104 -0.68 -20.78 14.02
N THR A 105 -1.49 -20.01 14.74
CA THR A 105 -2.62 -20.50 15.54
C THR A 105 -3.96 -19.90 15.09
N GLU A 106 -5.04 -20.62 15.36
CA GLU A 106 -6.40 -20.11 15.11
C GLU A 106 -6.67 -18.82 15.93
N ILE A 107 -6.18 -18.75 17.16
CA ILE A 107 -6.35 -17.57 18.02
C ILE A 107 -5.72 -16.33 17.37
N THR A 108 -4.53 -16.45 16.80
CA THR A 108 -3.85 -15.34 16.12
C THR A 108 -4.58 -14.93 14.85
N ARG A 109 -5.13 -15.89 14.10
CA ARG A 109 -5.92 -15.61 12.88
C ARG A 109 -7.23 -14.91 13.20
N GLU A 110 -7.98 -15.39 14.20
CA GLU A 110 -9.22 -14.73 14.64
C GLU A 110 -8.95 -13.29 15.09
N ARG A 111 -7.84 -13.05 15.79
CA ARG A 111 -7.50 -11.68 16.19
C ARG A 111 -7.20 -10.78 15.01
N GLN A 112 -6.51 -11.26 13.97
CA GLN A 112 -6.31 -10.49 12.74
C GLN A 112 -7.65 -10.18 12.06
N LYS A 113 -8.58 -11.13 11.98
CA LYS A 113 -9.94 -10.92 11.42
C LYS A 113 -10.72 -9.86 12.20
N GLU A 114 -10.70 -9.92 13.54
CA GLU A 114 -11.35 -8.90 14.39
C GLU A 114 -10.81 -7.49 14.11
N VAL A 115 -9.47 -7.36 14.05
CA VAL A 115 -8.81 -6.07 13.77
C VAL A 115 -9.17 -5.59 12.37
N LEU A 116 -9.11 -6.46 11.36
CA LEU A 116 -9.52 -6.12 10.00
C LEU A 116 -10.97 -5.59 9.97
N CYS A 117 -11.93 -6.32 10.54
CA CYS A 117 -13.34 -5.91 10.56
C CYS A 117 -13.54 -4.53 11.21
N ARG A 118 -12.78 -4.23 12.25
CA ARG A 118 -12.81 -2.94 12.92
C ARG A 118 -12.38 -1.78 12.00
N TYR A 119 -11.34 -1.98 11.20
CA TYR A 119 -10.87 -0.98 10.23
C TYR A 119 -11.74 -0.93 8.97
N LEU A 120 -12.37 -2.03 8.54
CA LEU A 120 -13.39 -1.99 7.49
C LEU A 120 -14.56 -1.10 7.90
N SER A 121 -15.03 -1.21 9.14
CA SER A 121 -16.09 -0.32 9.66
C SER A 121 -15.68 1.14 9.62
N LEU A 122 -14.45 1.47 10.06
CA LEU A 122 -13.93 2.83 10.01
C LEU A 122 -13.82 3.36 8.56
N ALA A 123 -13.37 2.52 7.63
CA ALA A 123 -13.28 2.89 6.21
C ALA A 123 -14.67 3.21 5.64
N LEU A 124 -15.71 2.44 5.99
CA LEU A 124 -17.10 2.72 5.61
C LEU A 124 -17.63 4.01 6.25
N GLU A 125 -17.34 4.26 7.53
CA GLU A 125 -17.77 5.47 8.25
C GLU A 125 -17.22 6.73 7.58
N CYS A 126 -15.97 6.70 7.15
CA CYS A 126 -15.28 7.83 6.53
C CYS A 126 -15.35 7.84 4.99
N ALA A 127 -15.90 6.80 4.36
CA ALA A 127 -15.87 6.55 2.92
C ALA A 127 -14.44 6.67 2.35
N LEU A 128 -13.46 6.03 3.01
CA LEU A 128 -12.06 6.00 2.63
C LEU A 128 -11.71 4.67 1.97
N PRO A 129 -10.81 4.66 0.96
CA PRO A 129 -10.28 3.43 0.38
C PRO A 129 -9.39 2.68 1.40
N LEU A 130 -9.09 1.43 1.09
CA LEU A 130 -8.30 0.54 1.95
C LEU A 130 -6.93 0.26 1.37
N VAL A 131 -5.91 0.21 2.21
CA VAL A 131 -4.58 -0.34 1.92
C VAL A 131 -4.47 -1.66 2.66
N ILE A 132 -4.44 -2.78 1.92
CA ILE A 132 -4.57 -4.13 2.46
C ILE A 132 -3.28 -4.92 2.30
N HIS A 133 -2.86 -5.52 3.40
CA HIS A 133 -1.93 -6.64 3.43
C HIS A 133 -2.69 -7.96 3.42
N CYS A 134 -2.41 -8.85 2.47
CA CYS A 134 -2.96 -10.21 2.48
C CYS A 134 -1.94 -11.24 2.05
N ARG A 135 -1.60 -12.17 2.94
CA ARG A 135 -0.62 -13.23 2.67
C ARG A 135 -1.11 -14.58 3.17
N ALA A 136 -1.24 -15.54 2.25
CA ALA A 136 -1.74 -16.90 2.54
C ALA A 136 -3.13 -16.91 3.22
N ALA A 137 -3.97 -15.87 3.01
CA ALA A 137 -5.23 -15.65 3.72
C ALA A 137 -6.39 -15.17 2.81
N PHE A 138 -6.24 -15.27 1.50
CA PHE A 138 -7.18 -14.66 0.53
C PHE A 138 -8.61 -15.20 0.67
N SER A 139 -8.80 -16.48 0.96
CA SER A 139 -10.14 -17.07 1.16
C SER A 139 -10.91 -16.38 2.27
N ASP A 140 -10.28 -16.19 3.44
CA ASP A 140 -10.90 -15.51 4.57
C ASP A 140 -11.05 -14.01 4.29
N PHE A 141 -10.06 -13.40 3.63
CA PHE A 141 -10.13 -12.00 3.25
C PHE A 141 -11.32 -11.70 2.34
N PHE A 142 -11.54 -12.48 1.27
CA PHE A 142 -12.70 -12.30 0.40
C PHE A 142 -14.03 -12.55 1.12
N SER A 143 -14.10 -13.58 1.96
CA SER A 143 -15.29 -13.87 2.77
C SER A 143 -15.65 -12.70 3.69
N ILE A 144 -14.66 -12.10 4.35
CA ILE A 144 -14.85 -10.94 5.21
C ILE A 144 -15.30 -9.71 4.41
N LEU A 145 -14.68 -9.47 3.25
CA LEU A 145 -15.10 -8.37 2.37
C LEU A 145 -16.55 -8.50 1.93
N ASP A 146 -16.98 -9.70 1.53
CA ASP A 146 -18.36 -9.95 1.10
C ASP A 146 -19.34 -9.76 2.25
N GLN A 147 -18.98 -10.18 3.43
CA GLN A 147 -19.84 -10.09 4.59
C GLN A 147 -19.98 -8.66 5.15
N TYR A 148 -18.89 -7.86 5.15
CA TYR A 148 -18.83 -6.64 5.94
C TYR A 148 -18.54 -5.37 5.16
N TYR A 149 -18.14 -5.45 3.88
CA TYR A 149 -17.63 -4.28 3.18
C TYR A 149 -18.16 -4.11 1.74
N HIS A 150 -17.98 -5.11 0.90
CA HIS A 150 -18.13 -5.00 -0.56
C HIS A 150 -19.51 -4.51 -1.01
N HIS A 151 -20.57 -4.96 -0.33
CA HIS A 151 -21.96 -4.63 -0.70
C HIS A 151 -22.49 -3.35 -0.03
N ASP A 152 -21.71 -2.69 0.82
CA ASP A 152 -22.10 -1.40 1.40
C ASP A 152 -21.93 -0.29 0.38
N SER A 153 -22.95 0.57 0.25
CA SER A 153 -22.92 1.69 -0.70
C SER A 153 -21.82 2.73 -0.42
N ARG A 154 -21.21 2.70 0.75
CA ARG A 154 -20.10 3.57 1.17
C ARG A 154 -18.73 2.96 0.89
N SER A 155 -18.67 1.68 0.50
CA SER A 155 -17.39 1.03 0.22
C SER A 155 -16.67 1.71 -0.93
N CYS A 156 -15.36 1.83 -0.81
CA CYS A 156 -14.47 2.30 -1.86
C CYS A 156 -13.54 1.15 -2.29
N PRO A 157 -13.18 1.03 -3.57
CA PRO A 157 -12.16 0.07 -3.97
C PRO A 157 -10.87 0.31 -3.20
N GLY A 158 -10.26 -0.78 -2.72
CA GLY A 158 -8.97 -0.75 -2.04
C GLY A 158 -7.81 -1.09 -2.96
N MET A 159 -6.63 -1.19 -2.37
CA MET A 159 -5.46 -1.78 -3.01
C MET A 159 -4.91 -2.93 -2.17
N LEU A 160 -4.49 -4.01 -2.82
CA LEU A 160 -3.61 -5.02 -2.24
C LEU A 160 -2.18 -4.55 -2.43
N HIS A 161 -1.53 -4.15 -1.33
CA HIS A 161 -0.12 -3.79 -1.39
C HIS A 161 0.77 -5.04 -1.47
N CYS A 162 1.95 -4.90 -2.07
CA CYS A 162 2.96 -5.94 -2.18
C CYS A 162 2.40 -7.30 -2.64
N PHE A 163 1.53 -7.29 -3.67
CA PHE A 163 0.80 -8.47 -4.10
C PHE A 163 1.74 -9.59 -4.55
N THR A 164 1.58 -10.76 -3.96
CA THR A 164 2.30 -12.00 -4.29
C THR A 164 1.36 -13.21 -4.32
N GLY A 165 0.07 -12.99 -4.51
CA GLY A 165 -0.96 -14.02 -4.65
C GLY A 165 -0.96 -14.70 -6.02
N THR A 166 -1.99 -15.49 -6.26
CA THR A 166 -2.22 -16.20 -7.52
C THR A 166 -2.95 -15.34 -8.55
N LEU A 167 -2.97 -15.78 -9.80
CA LEU A 167 -3.73 -15.12 -10.86
C LEU A 167 -5.26 -15.12 -10.58
N ASP A 168 -5.79 -16.17 -9.98
CA ASP A 168 -7.21 -16.24 -9.63
C ASP A 168 -7.56 -15.24 -8.53
N GLU A 169 -6.71 -15.08 -7.53
CA GLU A 169 -6.85 -14.05 -6.49
C GLU A 169 -6.74 -12.63 -7.08
N ALA A 170 -5.84 -12.43 -8.04
CA ALA A 170 -5.74 -11.16 -8.76
C ALA A 170 -7.03 -10.85 -9.55
N LYS A 171 -7.57 -11.83 -10.29
CA LYS A 171 -8.83 -11.69 -11.03
C LYS A 171 -10.01 -11.39 -10.11
N GLU A 172 -10.06 -12.00 -8.94
CA GLU A 172 -11.10 -11.75 -7.95
C GLU A 172 -11.05 -10.29 -7.44
N LEU A 173 -9.85 -9.77 -7.15
CA LEU A 173 -9.66 -8.36 -6.79
C LEU A 173 -10.09 -7.42 -7.92
N LEU A 174 -9.64 -7.68 -9.14
CA LEU A 174 -9.97 -6.88 -10.32
C LEU A 174 -11.48 -6.85 -10.61
N SER A 175 -12.18 -7.99 -10.43
CA SER A 175 -13.64 -8.06 -10.60
C SER A 175 -14.40 -7.17 -9.62
N ARG A 176 -13.80 -6.85 -8.46
CA ARG A 176 -14.32 -5.94 -7.44
C ARG A 176 -13.89 -4.49 -7.67
N GLY A 177 -13.17 -4.20 -8.75
CA GLY A 177 -12.64 -2.87 -9.08
C GLY A 177 -11.45 -2.43 -8.23
N TRP A 178 -10.78 -3.39 -7.55
CA TRP A 178 -9.63 -3.11 -6.69
C TRP A 178 -8.35 -2.93 -7.50
N PHE A 179 -7.37 -2.28 -6.87
CA PHE A 179 -6.03 -2.12 -7.41
C PHE A 179 -5.07 -3.17 -6.86
N ILE A 180 -4.09 -3.53 -7.68
CA ILE A 180 -3.01 -4.46 -7.31
C ILE A 180 -1.70 -3.67 -7.34
N SER A 181 -0.99 -3.63 -6.22
CA SER A 181 0.28 -2.91 -6.10
C SER A 181 1.46 -3.87 -6.14
N ILE A 182 2.44 -3.54 -6.97
CA ILE A 182 3.63 -4.36 -7.23
C ILE A 182 4.86 -3.65 -6.69
N SER A 183 5.57 -4.36 -5.81
CA SER A 183 6.79 -3.89 -5.16
C SER A 183 8.08 -4.31 -5.90
N GLY A 184 9.22 -3.95 -5.35
CA GLY A 184 10.55 -4.33 -5.84
C GLY A 184 10.79 -5.83 -6.02
N ILE A 185 9.95 -6.70 -5.44
CA ILE A 185 10.00 -8.17 -5.60
C ILE A 185 10.00 -8.58 -7.08
N VAL A 186 9.26 -7.88 -7.94
CA VAL A 186 9.17 -8.20 -9.38
C VAL A 186 10.54 -8.21 -10.07
N THR A 187 11.52 -7.45 -9.52
CA THR A 187 12.88 -7.36 -10.06
C THR A 187 13.78 -8.54 -9.63
N PHE A 188 13.32 -9.38 -8.69
CA PHE A 188 14.15 -10.46 -8.14
C PHE A 188 14.32 -11.59 -9.16
N LYS A 189 15.51 -12.20 -9.15
CA LYS A 189 15.85 -13.26 -10.11
C LYS A 189 14.86 -14.43 -10.10
N ASN A 190 14.34 -14.79 -8.93
CA ASN A 190 13.43 -15.90 -8.71
C ASN A 190 11.94 -15.51 -8.72
N ALA A 191 11.60 -14.30 -9.23
CA ALA A 191 10.22 -13.82 -9.26
C ALA A 191 9.56 -13.98 -10.65
N GLN A 192 9.85 -15.07 -11.39
CA GLN A 192 9.29 -15.26 -12.73
C GLN A 192 7.76 -15.39 -12.68
N ASP A 193 7.24 -16.16 -11.74
CA ASP A 193 5.78 -16.34 -11.58
C ASP A 193 5.06 -14.99 -11.34
N LEU A 194 5.68 -14.10 -10.56
CA LEU A 194 5.13 -12.75 -10.36
C LEU A 194 5.18 -11.91 -11.64
N ARG A 195 6.24 -12.02 -12.43
CA ARG A 195 6.33 -11.31 -13.73
C ARG A 195 5.27 -11.80 -14.71
N ASP A 196 5.05 -13.12 -14.76
CA ASP A 196 4.02 -13.73 -15.61
C ASP A 196 2.61 -13.28 -15.17
N LEU A 197 2.38 -13.19 -13.85
CA LEU A 197 1.15 -12.66 -13.29
C LEU A 197 0.94 -11.19 -13.62
N VAL A 198 1.99 -10.36 -13.50
CA VAL A 198 1.91 -8.92 -13.82
C VAL A 198 1.52 -8.68 -15.27
N ALA A 199 1.95 -9.54 -16.20
CA ALA A 199 1.57 -9.45 -17.61
C ALA A 199 0.05 -9.59 -17.84
N GLU A 200 -0.67 -10.24 -16.91
CA GLU A 200 -2.13 -10.45 -16.96
C GLU A 200 -2.94 -9.38 -16.24
N ILE A 201 -2.30 -8.50 -15.46
CA ILE A 201 -2.98 -7.39 -14.76
C ILE A 201 -3.24 -6.26 -15.76
N PRO A 202 -4.49 -5.76 -15.89
CA PRO A 202 -4.76 -4.57 -16.69
C PRO A 202 -3.96 -3.37 -16.17
N PRO A 203 -3.22 -2.65 -17.03
CA PRO A 203 -2.38 -1.53 -16.60
C PRO A 203 -3.12 -0.44 -15.82
N ASP A 204 -4.42 -0.25 -16.05
CA ASP A 204 -5.26 0.74 -15.38
C ASP A 204 -5.70 0.33 -13.96
N HIS A 205 -5.39 -0.88 -13.52
CA HIS A 205 -5.58 -1.37 -12.14
C HIS A 205 -4.26 -1.66 -11.42
N LEU A 206 -3.12 -1.34 -12.06
CA LEU A 206 -1.81 -1.54 -11.46
C LEU A 206 -1.37 -0.31 -10.67
N LEU A 207 -0.90 -0.53 -9.46
CA LEU A 207 -0.11 0.42 -8.68
C LEU A 207 1.33 -0.07 -8.56
N ILE A 208 2.25 0.84 -8.31
CA ILE A 208 3.67 0.54 -8.14
C ILE A 208 4.14 1.19 -6.86
N GLU A 209 4.88 0.42 -6.06
CA GLU A 209 5.33 0.84 -4.74
C GLU A 209 6.77 0.43 -4.47
N THR A 210 7.36 1.00 -3.43
CA THR A 210 8.63 0.53 -2.90
C THR A 210 8.48 -0.42 -1.72
N ASP A 211 7.51 -0.20 -0.86
CA ASP A 211 7.42 -0.79 0.49
C ASP A 211 8.68 -0.46 1.33
N ALA A 212 9.30 0.69 1.05
CA ALA A 212 10.53 1.08 1.76
C ALA A 212 10.24 1.38 3.24
N PRO A 213 11.12 0.93 4.16
CA PRO A 213 12.54 0.55 3.97
C PRO A 213 12.79 -0.91 3.54
N PHE A 214 11.74 -1.69 3.28
CA PHE A 214 11.80 -3.11 2.95
C PHE A 214 11.96 -3.34 1.43
N LEU A 215 12.21 -4.59 1.03
CA LEU A 215 12.08 -5.13 -0.33
C LEU A 215 12.85 -4.37 -1.43
N ALA A 216 14.04 -3.83 -1.11
CA ALA A 216 14.85 -3.11 -2.09
C ALA A 216 14.98 -3.89 -3.43
N PRO A 217 14.69 -3.24 -4.58
CA PRO A 217 14.77 -3.87 -5.89
C PRO A 217 16.20 -4.20 -6.29
N THR A 218 16.39 -5.07 -7.28
CA THR A 218 17.69 -5.23 -7.94
C THR A 218 18.05 -3.90 -8.64
N PRO A 219 19.29 -3.38 -8.52
CA PRO A 219 20.50 -4.02 -7.96
C PRO A 219 20.70 -3.80 -6.44
N TRP A 220 19.77 -3.16 -5.75
CA TRP A 220 19.92 -2.73 -4.35
C TRP A 220 19.52 -3.80 -3.33
N ARG A 221 19.19 -5.01 -3.78
CA ARG A 221 18.73 -6.09 -2.91
C ARG A 221 19.66 -6.30 -1.69
N GLY A 222 19.04 -6.39 -0.50
CA GLY A 222 19.76 -6.54 0.77
C GLY A 222 20.26 -5.22 1.38
N LYS A 223 19.95 -4.09 0.74
CA LYS A 223 20.14 -2.74 1.30
C LYS A 223 18.82 -2.20 1.83
N LYS A 224 18.88 -1.12 2.61
CA LYS A 224 17.70 -0.32 2.94
C LYS A 224 17.08 0.20 1.64
N ASN A 225 15.79 -0.01 1.45
CA ASN A 225 15.05 0.52 0.33
C ASN A 225 14.70 1.99 0.54
N GLU A 226 14.42 2.73 -0.53
CA GLU A 226 13.99 4.12 -0.49
C GLU A 226 13.13 4.46 -1.72
N PRO A 227 12.28 5.52 -1.67
CA PRO A 227 11.40 5.88 -2.78
C PRO A 227 12.12 6.12 -4.11
N ALA A 228 13.38 6.57 -4.07
CA ALA A 228 14.18 6.78 -5.28
C ALA A 228 14.38 5.49 -6.11
N TYR A 229 14.33 4.33 -5.47
CA TYR A 229 14.56 3.04 -6.14
C TYR A 229 13.32 2.50 -6.87
N ILE A 230 12.16 3.15 -6.79
CA ILE A 230 10.94 2.76 -7.50
C ILE A 230 11.14 2.66 -9.01
N ILE A 231 12.10 3.40 -9.55
CA ILE A 231 12.42 3.39 -10.97
C ILE A 231 12.77 2.00 -11.50
N HIS A 232 13.46 1.18 -10.70
CA HIS A 232 13.85 -0.18 -11.10
C HIS A 232 12.64 -1.13 -11.20
N THR A 233 11.66 -0.95 -10.32
CA THR A 233 10.37 -1.66 -10.40
C THR A 233 9.62 -1.23 -11.67
N ILE A 234 9.56 0.06 -11.96
CA ILE A 234 8.92 0.61 -13.15
C ILE A 234 9.59 0.12 -14.43
N GLU A 235 10.93 0.12 -14.51
CA GLU A 235 11.67 -0.38 -15.67
C GLU A 235 11.35 -1.85 -15.95
N THR A 236 11.29 -2.66 -14.91
CA THR A 236 10.93 -4.08 -15.03
C THR A 236 9.50 -4.26 -15.54
N ILE A 237 8.53 -3.55 -14.96
CA ILE A 237 7.12 -3.66 -15.34
C ILE A 237 6.88 -3.09 -16.75
N ALA A 238 7.53 -1.99 -17.13
CA ALA A 238 7.44 -1.44 -18.48
C ALA A 238 7.93 -2.45 -19.52
N THR A 239 8.98 -3.21 -19.20
CA THR A 239 9.49 -4.30 -20.05
C THR A 239 8.46 -5.44 -20.17
N ILE A 240 7.80 -5.82 -19.08
CA ILE A 240 6.75 -6.86 -19.08
C ILE A 240 5.58 -6.46 -19.99
N TYR A 241 5.13 -5.22 -19.90
CA TYR A 241 4.02 -4.72 -20.73
C TYR A 241 4.43 -4.36 -22.17
N GLY A 242 5.72 -4.28 -22.47
CA GLY A 242 6.19 -3.84 -23.79
C GLY A 242 5.86 -2.36 -24.09
N ILE A 243 5.78 -1.51 -23.08
CA ILE A 243 5.48 -0.07 -23.20
C ILE A 243 6.68 0.78 -22.75
N SER A 244 6.64 2.07 -23.07
CA SER A 244 7.70 2.96 -22.61
C SER A 244 7.64 3.20 -21.09
N ILE A 245 8.80 3.42 -20.47
CA ILE A 245 8.89 3.83 -19.06
C ILE A 245 8.03 5.09 -18.80
N LYS A 246 8.00 6.00 -19.78
CA LYS A 246 7.19 7.21 -19.72
C LYS A 246 5.70 6.89 -19.61
N ASP A 247 5.18 6.03 -20.47
CA ASP A 247 3.76 5.69 -20.48
C ASP A 247 3.36 4.97 -19.21
N LEU A 248 4.20 4.06 -18.71
CA LEU A 248 3.93 3.38 -17.43
C LEU A 248 3.91 4.35 -16.24
N LYS A 249 4.84 5.34 -16.20
CA LYS A 249 4.83 6.38 -15.17
C LYS A 249 3.51 7.18 -15.18
N ASP A 250 3.05 7.57 -16.36
CA ASP A 250 1.81 8.34 -16.50
C ASP A 250 0.59 7.50 -16.09
N ILE A 251 0.55 6.22 -16.45
CA ILE A 251 -0.49 5.26 -16.03
C ILE A 251 -0.48 5.08 -14.50
N ALA A 252 0.66 4.74 -13.92
CA ALA A 252 0.79 4.49 -12.48
C ALA A 252 0.42 5.73 -11.65
N TYR A 253 0.84 6.91 -12.09
CA TYR A 253 0.48 8.17 -11.44
C TYR A 253 -1.03 8.44 -11.51
N THR A 254 -1.65 8.20 -12.66
CA THR A 254 -3.10 8.34 -12.85
C THR A 254 -3.87 7.36 -11.97
N ASN A 255 -3.40 6.11 -11.88
CA ASN A 255 -4.04 5.07 -11.06
C ASN A 255 -3.98 5.41 -9.56
N ILE A 256 -2.86 5.91 -9.06
CA ILE A 256 -2.77 6.39 -7.66
C ILE A 256 -3.78 7.50 -7.39
N LEU A 257 -3.92 8.46 -8.29
CA LEU A 257 -4.93 9.52 -8.14
C LEU A 257 -6.35 8.94 -8.14
N ARG A 258 -6.65 7.97 -9.01
CA ARG A 258 -7.94 7.27 -9.02
C ARG A 258 -8.19 6.54 -7.71
N PHE A 259 -7.20 5.80 -7.21
CA PHE A 259 -7.27 5.10 -5.92
C PHE A 259 -7.60 6.07 -4.77
N LEU A 260 -6.92 7.23 -4.71
CA LEU A 260 -7.06 8.21 -3.63
C LEU A 260 -8.31 9.10 -3.76
N HIS A 261 -8.90 9.25 -4.94
CA HIS A 261 -9.98 10.21 -5.22
C HIS A 261 -11.39 9.64 -5.08
N LYS A 262 -11.64 8.61 -4.29
CA LYS A 262 -13.01 8.19 -3.89
C LYS A 262 -14.04 8.24 -5.04
N THR A 263 -13.67 7.96 -6.29
CA THR A 263 -14.66 8.00 -7.36
C THR A 263 -15.53 6.75 -7.29
N LYS A 264 -16.72 6.90 -6.70
CA LYS A 264 -17.86 6.09 -7.11
C LYS A 264 -18.20 6.51 -8.55
N ASN A 265 -17.94 5.62 -9.51
CA ASN A 265 -18.56 5.72 -10.82
C ASN A 265 -20.05 5.41 -10.71
#